data_c012afff1776697eb7a532a9b854626c
#
_entry.id   c012afff1776697eb7a532a9b854626c
#
_cell.length_a   1.000
_cell.length_b   1.000
_cell.length_c   1.000
_cell.angle_alpha   90.00
_cell.angle_beta   90.00
_cell.angle_gamma   90.00
#
_symmetry.space_group_name_H-M   'P 1'
#
loop_
_entity.id
_entity.type
_entity.pdbx_description
1 polymer ?
#
loop_
_entity_poly.entity_id
_entity_poly.type
_entity_poly.pdbx_seq_one_letter_code
_entity_poly.pdbx_strand_id
1 'polypeptide(L)'
;MIEAEIKIDRSDVREIKQRLGEFRSQTPNVLSRAINRTVASIKTELKREAAKQYRITQRDVSTTLVDRKATPNELQGYVKSTGAVIPLIKFNVSPMRTVTYNDYGEPNPSHYSAAVFKGHGLTPLDHNPKAFAAVMPNGHGGIFERTGKKGRNGKELFEQRFGPSVPHMIKNKEVIATIRDKAESTLHKRIDAEINYILSKGAAKNDGA
;
A
#
# COMPACT_ATOMS: atom_id res chain seq x y z
N MET A 1 -4.51 4.85 -10.78
CA MET A 1 -5.10 4.87 -9.44
C MET A 1 -5.75 3.52 -9.21
N ILE A 2 -5.59 2.90 -8.05
CA ILE A 2 -6.33 1.71 -7.61
C ILE A 2 -7.09 2.10 -6.37
N GLU A 3 -8.37 1.75 -6.34
CA GLU A 3 -9.26 1.94 -5.20
C GLU A 3 -10.04 0.66 -4.97
N ALA A 4 -9.98 0.13 -3.76
CA ALA A 4 -10.78 -0.99 -3.31
C ALA A 4 -11.81 -0.45 -2.32
N GLU A 5 -13.04 -0.32 -2.78
CA GLU A 5 -14.18 0.13 -2.00
C GLU A 5 -14.98 -1.05 -1.50
N ILE A 6 -15.39 -1.01 -0.23
CA ILE A 6 -16.24 -1.99 0.41
C ILE A 6 -17.56 -1.31 0.73
N LYS A 7 -18.62 -1.78 0.09
CA LYS A 7 -20.01 -1.37 0.32
C LYS A 7 -20.82 -2.58 0.73
N ILE A 8 -21.87 -2.32 1.47
CA ILE A 8 -22.84 -3.33 1.91
C ILE A 8 -24.19 -3.00 1.25
N ASP A 9 -24.79 -4.01 0.67
CA ASP A 9 -26.08 -3.87 0.01
C ASP A 9 -27.24 -3.83 1.02
N ARG A 10 -28.36 -3.28 0.59
CA ARG A 10 -29.58 -3.20 1.42
C ARG A 10 -30.14 -4.59 1.79
N SER A 11 -29.91 -5.60 0.97
CA SER A 11 -30.26 -6.99 1.22
C SER A 11 -29.47 -7.53 2.41
N ASP A 12 -28.15 -7.35 2.42
CA ASP A 12 -27.27 -7.81 3.50
C ASP A 12 -27.64 -7.15 4.84
N VAL A 13 -27.94 -5.84 4.80
CA VAL A 13 -28.39 -5.11 5.99
C VAL A 13 -29.66 -5.72 6.57
N ARG A 14 -30.62 -6.15 5.71
CA ARG A 14 -31.86 -6.78 6.16
C ARG A 14 -31.62 -8.16 6.78
N GLU A 15 -30.82 -8.97 6.14
CA GLU A 15 -30.42 -10.29 6.66
C GLU A 15 -29.72 -10.17 8.02
N ILE A 16 -28.77 -9.28 8.15
CA ILE A 16 -28.04 -9.05 9.40
C ILE A 16 -28.99 -8.58 10.52
N LYS A 17 -29.92 -7.67 10.20
CA LYS A 17 -30.95 -7.25 11.17
C LYS A 17 -31.81 -8.42 11.64
N GLN A 18 -32.19 -9.31 10.74
CA GLN A 18 -32.97 -10.50 11.06
C GLN A 18 -32.18 -11.46 11.96
N ARG A 19 -30.92 -11.71 11.64
CA ARG A 19 -30.01 -12.58 12.43
C ARG A 19 -29.71 -12.01 13.83
N LEU A 20 -29.66 -10.69 13.98
CA LEU A 20 -29.45 -10.03 15.28
C LEU A 20 -30.73 -10.01 16.16
N GLY A 21 -31.94 -10.22 15.60
CA GLY A 21 -33.17 -10.26 16.35
C GLY A 21 -33.40 -9.03 17.23
N GLU A 22 -33.44 -9.22 18.55
CA GLU A 22 -33.61 -8.15 19.55
C GLU A 22 -32.49 -7.12 19.50
N PHE A 23 -31.27 -7.53 19.09
CA PHE A 23 -30.09 -6.66 18.99
C PHE A 23 -29.97 -5.94 17.65
N ARG A 24 -31.04 -5.89 16.84
CA ARG A 24 -31.04 -5.25 15.50
C ARG A 24 -30.56 -3.77 15.48
N SER A 25 -30.67 -3.07 16.60
CA SER A 25 -30.14 -1.72 16.77
C SER A 25 -28.59 -1.67 16.67
N GLN A 26 -27.90 -2.80 16.90
CA GLN A 26 -26.45 -2.91 16.80
C GLN A 26 -25.96 -3.14 15.37
N THR A 27 -26.87 -3.32 14.39
CA THR A 27 -26.48 -3.57 12.99
C THR A 27 -25.46 -2.57 12.45
N PRO A 28 -25.58 -1.24 12.61
CA PRO A 28 -24.58 -0.30 12.12
C PRO A 28 -23.20 -0.51 12.77
N ASN A 29 -23.15 -0.87 14.05
CA ASN A 29 -21.91 -1.16 14.76
C ASN A 29 -21.24 -2.44 14.26
N VAL A 30 -22.03 -3.51 14.06
CA VAL A 30 -21.55 -4.77 13.46
C VAL A 30 -20.95 -4.53 12.11
N LEU A 31 -21.67 -3.83 11.24
CA LEU A 31 -21.24 -3.55 9.86
C LEU A 31 -20.01 -2.67 9.81
N SER A 32 -19.98 -1.57 10.54
CA SER A 32 -18.81 -0.68 10.54
C SER A 32 -17.54 -1.37 11.03
N ARG A 33 -17.62 -2.25 12.05
CA ARG A 33 -16.49 -3.04 12.54
C ARG A 33 -16.03 -4.07 11.51
N ALA A 34 -16.98 -4.80 10.89
CA ALA A 34 -16.67 -5.78 9.85
C ALA A 34 -15.98 -5.14 8.66
N ILE A 35 -16.50 -4.01 8.14
CA ILE A 35 -15.90 -3.22 7.07
C ILE A 35 -14.49 -2.80 7.45
N ASN A 36 -14.29 -2.24 8.65
CA ASN A 36 -12.99 -1.74 9.08
C ASN A 36 -11.93 -2.85 9.18
N ARG A 37 -12.32 -4.04 9.64
CA ARG A 37 -11.42 -5.20 9.65
C ARG A 37 -11.10 -5.70 8.24
N THR A 38 -12.08 -5.63 7.33
CA THR A 38 -11.88 -5.97 5.91
C THR A 38 -10.97 -4.98 5.21
N VAL A 39 -11.14 -3.68 5.43
CA VAL A 39 -10.25 -2.61 4.94
C VAL A 39 -8.81 -2.87 5.37
N ALA A 40 -8.58 -3.18 6.64
CA ALA A 40 -7.25 -3.49 7.17
C ALA A 40 -6.64 -4.76 6.52
N SER A 41 -7.47 -5.77 6.28
CA SER A 41 -7.06 -7.01 5.59
C SER A 41 -6.65 -6.74 4.16
N ILE A 42 -7.45 -5.98 3.40
CA ILE A 42 -7.15 -5.60 2.01
C ILE A 42 -5.87 -4.78 1.94
N LYS A 43 -5.69 -3.80 2.83
CA LYS A 43 -4.46 -3.01 2.90
C LYS A 43 -3.22 -3.90 3.09
N THR A 44 -3.34 -4.95 3.89
CA THR A 44 -2.26 -5.92 4.10
C THR A 44 -2.02 -6.79 2.87
N GLU A 45 -3.07 -7.22 2.18
CA GLU A 45 -2.95 -8.03 0.98
C GLU A 45 -2.33 -7.23 -0.18
N LEU A 46 -2.73 -5.98 -0.38
CA LEU A 46 -2.12 -5.09 -1.37
C LEU A 46 -0.60 -4.95 -1.17
N LYS A 47 -0.16 -4.76 0.08
CA LYS A 47 1.27 -4.70 0.41
C LYS A 47 2.00 -6.01 0.11
N ARG A 48 1.36 -7.13 0.43
CA ARG A 48 1.91 -8.48 0.21
C ARG A 48 2.06 -8.78 -1.27
N GLU A 49 1.03 -8.52 -2.07
CA GLU A 49 1.05 -8.77 -3.50
C GLU A 49 2.08 -7.90 -4.23
N ALA A 50 2.19 -6.62 -3.88
CA ALA A 50 3.24 -5.78 -4.42
C ALA A 50 4.64 -6.31 -4.06
N ALA A 51 4.87 -6.67 -2.80
CA ALA A 51 6.15 -7.19 -2.33
C ALA A 51 6.46 -8.63 -2.80
N LYS A 52 5.47 -9.37 -3.32
CA LYS A 52 5.64 -10.72 -3.88
C LYS A 52 6.37 -10.69 -5.22
N GLN A 53 6.03 -9.73 -6.09
CA GLN A 53 6.56 -9.62 -7.44
C GLN A 53 7.72 -8.63 -7.55
N TYR A 54 7.75 -7.61 -6.69
CA TYR A 54 8.72 -6.52 -6.75
C TYR A 54 9.71 -6.56 -5.58
N ARG A 55 10.92 -6.07 -5.81
CA ARG A 55 11.97 -5.93 -4.79
C ARG A 55 11.76 -4.68 -3.95
N ILE A 56 10.63 -4.64 -3.24
CA ILE A 56 10.23 -3.52 -2.40
C ILE A 56 9.74 -4.04 -1.04
N THR A 57 9.90 -3.25 0.01
CA THR A 57 9.37 -3.60 1.33
C THR A 57 7.88 -3.28 1.44
N GLN A 58 7.15 -4.06 2.23
CA GLN A 58 5.74 -3.77 2.53
C GLN A 58 5.56 -2.41 3.22
N ARG A 59 6.59 -1.96 3.94
CA ARG A 59 6.60 -0.63 4.60
C ARG A 59 6.58 0.48 3.55
N ASP A 60 7.45 0.40 2.54
CA ASP A 60 7.51 1.42 1.48
C ASP A 60 6.22 1.45 0.65
N VAL A 61 5.62 0.28 0.35
CA VAL A 61 4.29 0.21 -0.27
C VAL A 61 3.24 0.89 0.61
N SER A 62 3.29 0.67 1.93
CA SER A 62 2.32 1.22 2.88
C SER A 62 2.25 2.75 2.86
N THR A 63 3.36 3.44 2.57
CA THR A 63 3.41 4.91 2.51
C THR A 63 2.56 5.50 1.37
N THR A 64 2.23 4.69 0.37
CA THR A 64 1.42 5.11 -0.79
C THR A 64 -0.06 4.75 -0.66
N LEU A 65 -0.44 4.05 0.43
CA LEU A 65 -1.80 3.57 0.66
C LEU A 65 -2.51 4.44 1.70
N VAL A 66 -3.63 5.00 1.30
CA VAL A 66 -4.55 5.73 2.17
C VAL A 66 -5.79 4.86 2.39
N ASP A 67 -6.27 4.78 3.62
CA ASP A 67 -7.51 4.08 3.96
C ASP A 67 -8.49 5.01 4.65
N ARG A 68 -9.78 4.78 4.39
CA ARG A 68 -10.90 5.40 5.10
C ARG A 68 -11.69 4.31 5.81
N LYS A 69 -11.96 4.56 7.08
CA LYS A 69 -12.76 3.66 7.92
C LYS A 69 -14.23 4.00 7.84
N ALA A 70 -15.07 2.96 7.86
CA ALA A 70 -16.51 3.09 8.03
C ALA A 70 -16.86 3.54 9.46
N THR A 71 -17.96 4.27 9.57
CA THR A 71 -18.61 4.61 10.84
C THR A 71 -20.03 4.03 10.86
N PRO A 72 -20.71 3.95 12.02
CA PRO A 72 -22.10 3.50 12.07
C PRO A 72 -23.06 4.32 11.22
N ASN A 73 -22.73 5.60 10.98
CA ASN A 73 -23.53 6.51 10.15
C ASN A 73 -23.17 6.45 8.67
N GLU A 74 -21.96 5.97 8.35
CA GLU A 74 -21.46 5.83 6.98
C GLU A 74 -20.81 4.45 6.81
N LEU A 75 -21.60 3.47 6.32
CA LEU A 75 -21.20 2.07 6.17
C LEU A 75 -20.41 1.85 4.88
N GLN A 76 -19.38 2.65 4.69
CA GLN A 76 -18.48 2.61 3.55
C GLN A 76 -17.05 2.76 4.00
N GLY A 77 -16.17 1.88 3.53
CA GLY A 77 -14.73 1.96 3.76
C GLY A 77 -13.95 1.69 2.48
N TYR A 78 -12.75 2.24 2.37
CA TYR A 78 -11.91 2.00 1.20
C TYR A 78 -10.42 1.99 1.54
N VAL A 79 -9.66 1.35 0.65
CA VAL A 79 -8.21 1.50 0.54
C VAL A 79 -7.91 2.04 -0.85
N LYS A 80 -7.16 3.12 -0.90
CA LYS A 80 -6.78 3.79 -2.13
C LYS A 80 -5.27 3.94 -2.21
N SER A 81 -4.70 3.66 -3.37
CA SER A 81 -3.33 4.05 -3.66
C SER A 81 -3.28 5.45 -4.24
N THR A 82 -2.41 6.29 -3.69
CA THR A 82 -2.18 7.67 -4.18
C THR A 82 -1.63 7.70 -5.61
N GLY A 83 -1.13 6.55 -6.11
CA GLY A 83 -0.48 6.46 -7.42
C GLY A 83 0.91 7.09 -7.46
N ALA A 84 1.44 7.55 -6.33
CA ALA A 84 2.78 8.08 -6.24
C ALA A 84 3.81 7.04 -6.71
N VAL A 85 4.77 7.47 -7.51
CA VAL A 85 5.91 6.65 -7.92
C VAL A 85 6.87 6.50 -6.76
N ILE A 86 7.52 5.35 -6.69
CA ILE A 86 8.41 5.02 -5.57
C ILE A 86 9.85 5.29 -6.01
N PRO A 87 10.66 6.05 -5.24
CA PRO A 87 12.05 6.29 -5.56
C PRO A 87 12.81 5.00 -5.84
N LEU A 88 13.62 4.96 -6.91
CA LEU A 88 14.32 3.74 -7.35
C LEU A 88 15.24 3.16 -6.27
N ILE A 89 15.77 4.01 -5.40
CA ILE A 89 16.61 3.59 -4.26
C ILE A 89 15.89 2.68 -3.25
N LYS A 90 14.55 2.65 -3.27
CA LYS A 90 13.73 1.76 -2.41
C LYS A 90 13.64 0.32 -2.92
N PHE A 91 14.12 0.08 -4.13
CA PHE A 91 14.27 -1.23 -4.73
C PHE A 91 15.70 -1.77 -4.51
N ASN A 92 16.04 -2.89 -5.14
CA ASN A 92 17.39 -3.44 -5.04
C ASN A 92 18.35 -2.67 -5.97
N VAL A 93 19.21 -1.84 -5.39
CA VAL A 93 20.24 -1.07 -6.09
C VAL A 93 21.62 -1.58 -5.68
N SER A 94 22.53 -1.69 -6.63
CA SER A 94 23.92 -2.10 -6.40
C SER A 94 24.89 -1.17 -7.17
N PRO A 95 25.98 -0.73 -6.53
CA PRO A 95 26.25 -0.81 -5.11
C PRO A 95 25.29 0.06 -4.28
N MET A 96 24.94 -0.36 -3.06
CA MET A 96 24.10 0.42 -2.15
C MET A 96 24.97 1.44 -1.40
N ARG A 97 25.66 2.27 -2.13
CA ARG A 97 26.46 3.38 -1.60
C ARG A 97 25.88 4.69 -2.10
N THR A 98 25.37 5.50 -1.17
CA THR A 98 24.97 6.88 -1.46
C THR A 98 26.10 7.81 -1.07
N VAL A 99 26.42 8.76 -1.94
CA VAL A 99 27.39 9.79 -1.66
C VAL A 99 26.70 10.94 -0.97
N THR A 100 27.23 11.36 0.17
CA THR A 100 26.78 12.55 0.87
C THR A 100 27.56 13.78 0.40
N TYR A 101 27.01 14.95 0.64
CA TYR A 101 27.68 16.23 0.31
C TYR A 101 29.05 16.37 0.98
N ASN A 102 29.30 15.63 2.07
CA ASN A 102 30.53 15.70 2.86
C ASN A 102 31.53 14.58 2.54
N ASP A 103 31.24 13.68 1.61
CA ASP A 103 32.16 12.60 1.21
C ASP A 103 33.21 13.12 0.21
N TYR A 104 34.04 14.06 0.66
CA TYR A 104 35.15 14.58 -0.11
C TYR A 104 36.29 13.56 -0.16
N GLY A 105 36.69 13.15 -1.34
CA GLY A 105 37.88 12.34 -1.56
C GLY A 105 37.67 10.85 -1.81
N GLU A 106 36.46 10.32 -1.61
CA GLU A 106 36.16 8.95 -1.98
C GLU A 106 35.59 8.85 -3.40
N PRO A 107 36.12 7.99 -4.26
CA PRO A 107 35.61 7.84 -5.61
C PRO A 107 34.17 7.31 -5.58
N ASN A 108 33.28 7.98 -6.30
CA ASN A 108 31.94 7.47 -6.55
C ASN A 108 31.99 6.15 -7.31
N PRO A 109 31.08 5.20 -7.03
CA PRO A 109 30.91 4.05 -7.88
C PRO A 109 30.74 4.50 -9.35
N SER A 110 31.52 3.89 -10.25
CA SER A 110 31.48 4.23 -11.67
C SER A 110 30.19 3.78 -12.36
N HIS A 111 29.56 2.75 -11.78
CA HIS A 111 28.36 2.11 -12.33
C HIS A 111 27.36 1.79 -11.23
N TYR A 112 26.10 2.02 -11.52
CA TYR A 112 24.98 1.57 -10.69
C TYR A 112 24.09 0.64 -11.48
N SER A 113 23.51 -0.33 -10.80
CA SER A 113 22.54 -1.26 -11.36
C SER A 113 21.33 -1.37 -10.45
N ALA A 114 20.17 -1.64 -10.99
CA ALA A 114 18.95 -1.80 -10.21
C ALA A 114 18.15 -3.04 -10.65
N ALA A 115 17.50 -3.70 -9.70
CA ALA A 115 16.53 -4.73 -9.97
C ALA A 115 15.21 -4.37 -9.28
N VAL A 116 14.19 -4.12 -10.09
CA VAL A 116 12.84 -3.75 -9.64
C VAL A 116 12.00 -5.00 -9.42
N PHE A 117 12.10 -6.01 -10.29
CA PHE A 117 11.33 -7.25 -10.22
C PHE A 117 12.10 -8.34 -9.46
N LYS A 118 11.40 -9.18 -8.72
CA LYS A 118 11.94 -10.44 -8.22
C LYS A 118 12.09 -11.43 -9.38
N GLY A 119 13.15 -12.23 -9.34
CA GLY A 119 13.48 -13.16 -10.42
C GLY A 119 14.26 -12.54 -11.58
N HIS A 120 14.32 -11.22 -11.68
CA HIS A 120 15.18 -10.54 -12.65
C HIS A 120 16.52 -10.15 -12.01
N GLY A 121 17.60 -10.20 -12.81
CA GLY A 121 18.93 -9.73 -12.41
C GLY A 121 18.98 -8.19 -12.28
N LEU A 122 20.14 -7.72 -11.82
CA LEU A 122 20.45 -6.28 -11.82
C LEU A 122 20.61 -5.79 -13.26
N THR A 123 19.93 -4.73 -13.60
CA THR A 123 20.04 -4.04 -14.89
C THR A 123 20.92 -2.81 -14.70
N PRO A 124 22.00 -2.66 -15.48
CA PRO A 124 22.85 -1.47 -15.43
C PRO A 124 22.07 -0.19 -15.71
N LEU A 125 22.44 0.89 -14.99
CA LEU A 125 21.91 2.24 -15.17
C LEU A 125 22.93 3.11 -15.90
N ASP A 126 23.52 2.55 -16.96
CA ASP A 126 24.70 3.10 -17.65
C ASP A 126 24.38 3.90 -18.91
N HIS A 127 23.11 4.29 -19.10
CA HIS A 127 22.81 5.18 -20.21
C HIS A 127 23.46 6.56 -20.02
N ASN A 128 23.65 7.26 -21.09
CA ASN A 128 24.23 8.59 -21.09
C ASN A 128 23.10 9.65 -20.98
N PRO A 129 23.08 10.44 -19.91
CA PRO A 129 24.06 10.54 -18.81
C PRO A 129 23.90 9.43 -17.76
N LYS A 130 25.02 9.05 -17.10
CA LYS A 130 25.05 7.98 -16.10
C LYS A 130 24.27 8.36 -14.84
N ALA A 131 23.58 7.37 -14.28
CA ALA A 131 22.91 7.50 -12.99
C ALA A 131 23.93 7.47 -11.83
N PHE A 132 23.58 8.14 -10.73
CA PHE A 132 24.37 8.17 -9.50
C PHE A 132 23.45 8.15 -8.26
N ALA A 133 23.93 7.60 -7.16
CA ALA A 133 23.24 7.62 -5.88
C ALA A 133 23.77 8.76 -5.01
N ALA A 134 22.87 9.57 -4.47
CA ALA A 134 23.25 10.68 -3.60
C ALA A 134 22.21 10.93 -2.50
N VAL A 135 22.69 11.58 -1.42
CA VAL A 135 21.83 12.19 -0.40
C VAL A 135 21.92 13.70 -0.55
N MET A 136 20.79 14.33 -0.79
CA MET A 136 20.69 15.79 -0.92
C MET A 136 20.86 16.48 0.43
N PRO A 137 21.20 17.80 0.46
CA PRO A 137 21.37 18.55 1.70
C PRO A 137 20.16 18.53 2.66
N ASN A 138 18.96 18.31 2.11
CA ASN A 138 17.72 18.13 2.88
C ASN A 138 17.54 16.70 3.44
N GLY A 139 18.56 15.84 3.34
CA GLY A 139 18.50 14.43 3.78
C GLY A 139 17.79 13.47 2.81
N HIS A 140 17.34 13.95 1.65
CA HIS A 140 16.65 13.12 0.67
C HIS A 140 17.64 12.28 -0.14
N GLY A 141 17.64 10.96 0.08
CA GLY A 141 18.44 10.00 -0.68
C GLY A 141 17.71 9.48 -1.93
N GLY A 142 18.44 9.32 -3.03
CA GLY A 142 17.87 8.84 -4.28
C GLY A 142 18.89 8.38 -5.30
N ILE A 143 18.39 7.79 -6.38
CA ILE A 143 19.12 7.59 -7.62
C ILE A 143 18.77 8.75 -8.54
N PHE A 144 19.76 9.44 -9.02
CA PHE A 144 19.63 10.62 -9.86
C PHE A 144 20.33 10.43 -11.20
N GLU A 145 19.92 11.19 -12.17
CA GLU A 145 20.50 11.22 -13.51
C GLU A 145 20.67 12.67 -13.94
N ARG A 146 21.82 13.00 -14.54
CA ARG A 146 22.08 14.34 -15.04
C ARG A 146 21.25 14.62 -16.28
N THR A 147 20.64 15.78 -16.36
CA THR A 147 19.78 16.14 -17.51
C THR A 147 20.55 16.75 -18.69
N GLY A 148 21.83 17.05 -18.48
CA GLY A 148 22.64 17.83 -19.44
C GLY A 148 22.23 19.31 -19.53
N LYS A 149 21.19 19.73 -18.80
CA LYS A 149 20.73 21.13 -18.76
C LYS A 149 21.32 21.85 -17.57
N LYS A 150 21.51 23.18 -17.70
CA LYS A 150 21.95 24.05 -16.62
C LYS A 150 20.77 24.87 -16.08
N GLY A 151 20.71 25.01 -14.78
CA GLY A 151 19.76 25.90 -14.08
C GLY A 151 20.20 27.37 -14.20
N ARG A 152 19.37 28.30 -13.68
CA ARG A 152 19.63 29.74 -13.68
C ARG A 152 20.97 30.13 -13.02
N ASN A 153 21.43 29.33 -12.05
CA ASN A 153 22.68 29.51 -11.31
C ASN A 153 23.90 28.88 -12.02
N GLY A 154 23.77 28.43 -13.28
CA GLY A 154 24.81 27.76 -14.03
C GLY A 154 25.13 26.32 -13.61
N LYS A 155 24.49 25.81 -12.52
CA LYS A 155 24.68 24.44 -12.05
C LYS A 155 23.92 23.46 -12.91
N GLU A 156 24.50 22.29 -13.11
CA GLU A 156 23.85 21.18 -13.83
C GLU A 156 22.62 20.69 -13.10
N LEU A 157 21.54 20.46 -13.85
CA LEU A 157 20.29 19.92 -13.33
C LEU A 157 20.33 18.40 -13.38
N PHE A 158 19.70 17.78 -12.39
CA PHE A 158 19.52 16.33 -12.32
C PHE A 158 18.07 15.99 -11.94
N GLU A 159 17.65 14.85 -12.38
CA GLU A 159 16.31 14.30 -12.13
C GLU A 159 16.42 13.02 -11.31
N GLN A 160 15.48 12.81 -10.38
CA GLN A 160 15.41 11.59 -9.61
C GLN A 160 14.78 10.47 -10.44
N ARG A 161 15.36 9.28 -10.35
CA ARG A 161 14.82 8.05 -10.96
C ARG A 161 13.86 7.35 -10.01
N PHE A 162 12.76 6.89 -10.59
CA PHE A 162 11.68 6.22 -9.85
C PHE A 162 11.45 4.82 -10.43
N GLY A 163 11.00 3.93 -9.58
CA GLY A 163 10.40 2.67 -9.97
C GLY A 163 8.88 2.82 -10.15
N PRO A 164 8.18 1.71 -10.40
CA PRO A 164 6.74 1.71 -10.64
C PRO A 164 5.94 2.16 -9.41
N SER A 165 4.76 2.73 -9.65
CA SER A 165 3.77 3.00 -8.60
C SER A 165 3.05 1.72 -8.18
N VAL A 166 2.46 1.71 -6.97
CA VAL A 166 1.69 0.55 -6.49
C VAL A 166 0.55 0.16 -7.44
N PRO A 167 -0.24 1.09 -8.02
CA PRO A 167 -1.23 0.74 -9.04
C PRO A 167 -0.65 0.01 -10.24
N HIS A 168 0.58 0.35 -10.64
CA HIS A 168 1.26 -0.33 -11.73
C HIS A 168 1.69 -1.75 -11.32
N MET A 169 2.15 -1.91 -10.08
CA MET A 169 2.57 -3.21 -9.54
C MET A 169 1.41 -4.22 -9.44
N ILE A 170 0.19 -3.73 -9.19
CA ILE A 170 -1.01 -4.55 -8.93
C ILE A 170 -1.96 -4.56 -10.15
N LYS A 171 -1.52 -4.08 -11.30
CA LYS A 171 -2.35 -3.97 -12.51
C LYS A 171 -2.83 -5.32 -13.07
N ASN A 172 -2.25 -6.44 -12.65
CA ASN A 172 -2.65 -7.76 -13.10
C ASN A 172 -4.09 -8.06 -12.66
N LYS A 173 -4.94 -8.47 -13.62
CA LYS A 173 -6.35 -8.81 -13.40
C LYS A 173 -6.53 -9.93 -12.38
N GLU A 174 -5.64 -10.92 -12.35
CA GLU A 174 -5.66 -12.03 -11.40
C GLU A 174 -5.42 -11.55 -9.96
N VAL A 175 -4.48 -10.62 -9.79
CA VAL A 175 -4.21 -10.02 -8.47
C VAL A 175 -5.43 -9.23 -7.99
N ILE A 176 -6.06 -8.46 -8.87
CA ILE A 176 -7.27 -7.69 -8.54
C ILE A 176 -8.42 -8.64 -8.17
N ALA A 177 -8.61 -9.73 -8.91
CA ALA A 177 -9.62 -10.76 -8.60
C ALA A 177 -9.36 -11.38 -7.22
N THR A 178 -8.12 -11.83 -6.97
CA THR A 178 -7.71 -12.40 -5.68
C THR A 178 -7.99 -11.45 -4.51
N ILE A 179 -7.71 -10.17 -4.69
CA ILE A 179 -7.97 -9.14 -3.65
C ILE A 179 -9.47 -8.98 -3.43
N ARG A 180 -10.28 -9.00 -4.50
CA ARG A 180 -11.76 -8.91 -4.42
C ARG A 180 -12.34 -10.10 -3.67
N ASP A 181 -12.00 -11.33 -4.06
CA ASP A 181 -12.48 -12.56 -3.44
C ASP A 181 -12.08 -12.60 -1.95
N LYS A 182 -10.86 -12.15 -1.66
CA LYS A 182 -10.38 -12.03 -0.28
C LYS A 182 -11.17 -10.99 0.51
N ALA A 183 -11.53 -9.88 -0.10
CA ALA A 183 -12.33 -8.84 0.52
C ALA A 183 -13.70 -9.36 0.89
N GLU A 184 -14.39 -10.00 -0.05
CA GLU A 184 -15.73 -10.55 0.11
C GLU A 184 -15.75 -11.64 1.18
N SER A 185 -14.89 -12.63 1.06
CA SER A 185 -14.80 -13.72 2.05
C SER A 185 -14.44 -13.21 3.45
N THR A 186 -13.56 -12.21 3.55
CA THR A 186 -13.21 -11.61 4.84
C THR A 186 -14.39 -10.83 5.41
N LEU A 187 -15.13 -10.08 4.59
CA LEU A 187 -16.28 -9.31 5.03
C LEU A 187 -17.35 -10.21 5.65
N HIS A 188 -17.77 -11.26 4.94
CA HIS A 188 -18.74 -12.25 5.45
C HIS A 188 -18.29 -12.87 6.77
N LYS A 189 -17.05 -13.35 6.83
CA LYS A 189 -16.46 -13.93 8.03
C LYS A 189 -16.44 -12.97 9.22
N ARG A 190 -16.21 -11.69 8.98
CA ARG A 190 -16.20 -10.67 10.02
C ARG A 190 -17.60 -10.28 10.47
N ILE A 191 -18.56 -10.24 9.56
CA ILE A 191 -19.97 -10.04 9.89
C ILE A 191 -20.45 -11.16 10.83
N ASP A 192 -20.20 -12.41 10.46
CA ASP A 192 -20.58 -13.56 11.29
C ASP A 192 -19.95 -13.50 12.69
N ALA A 193 -18.66 -13.18 12.76
CA ALA A 193 -17.96 -13.06 14.03
C ALA A 193 -18.52 -11.93 14.92
N GLU A 194 -18.87 -10.78 14.35
CA GLU A 194 -19.44 -9.66 15.10
C GLU A 194 -20.90 -9.96 15.55
N ILE A 195 -21.71 -10.63 14.72
CA ILE A 195 -23.05 -11.09 15.10
C ILE A 195 -22.96 -12.05 16.29
N ASN A 196 -22.13 -13.09 16.19
CA ASN A 196 -21.95 -14.09 17.25
C ASN A 196 -21.46 -13.42 18.55
N TYR A 197 -20.57 -12.45 18.46
CA TYR A 197 -20.11 -11.69 19.61
C TYR A 197 -21.25 -10.91 20.30
N ILE A 198 -22.13 -10.26 19.54
CA ILE A 198 -23.27 -9.52 20.11
C ILE A 198 -24.28 -10.48 20.77
N LEU A 199 -24.61 -11.59 20.11
CA LEU A 199 -25.55 -12.59 20.65
C LEU A 199 -25.02 -13.25 21.93
N SER A 200 -23.73 -13.64 21.95
CA SER A 200 -23.12 -14.23 23.15
C SER A 200 -23.08 -13.26 24.33
N LYS A 201 -22.81 -11.99 24.06
CA LYS A 201 -22.78 -10.95 25.10
C LYS A 201 -24.17 -10.60 25.61
N GLY A 202 -25.21 -10.72 24.77
CA GLY A 202 -26.59 -10.55 25.14
C GLY A 202 -27.08 -11.71 26.03
N ALA A 203 -26.77 -12.95 25.66
CA ALA A 203 -27.08 -14.14 26.46
C ALA A 203 -26.47 -14.07 27.88
N ALA A 204 -25.17 -13.71 27.97
CA ALA A 204 -24.48 -13.58 29.25
C ALA A 204 -25.05 -12.49 30.20
N LYS A 205 -25.79 -11.51 29.65
CA LYS A 205 -26.48 -10.49 30.45
C LYS A 205 -27.83 -11.00 30.99
N ASN A 206 -28.50 -11.91 30.29
CA ASN A 206 -29.77 -12.47 30.69
C ASN A 206 -29.60 -13.60 31.71
N ASP A 207 -28.46 -14.32 31.67
CA ASP A 207 -28.14 -15.39 32.64
C ASP A 207 -27.63 -14.89 34.01
N GLY A 208 -27.36 -13.59 34.12
CA GLY A 208 -26.86 -12.94 35.34
C GLY A 208 -27.86 -12.00 36.03
N ALA A 209 -29.14 -12.01 35.60
CA ALA A 209 -30.26 -11.30 36.22
C ALA A 209 -31.29 -12.29 36.79
#